data_3465f5641085856664de213e610062a2
#
_entry.id   3465f5641085856664de213e610062a2
#
_cell.length_a   1.000
_cell.length_b   1.000
_cell.length_c   1.000
_cell.angle_alpha   90.00
_cell.angle_beta   90.00
_cell.angle_gamma   90.00
#
_symmetry.space_group_name_H-M   'P 1'
#
loop_
_entity.id
_entity.type
_entity.pdbx_description
1 polymer ?
#
loop_
_entity_poly.entity_id
_entity_poly.type
_entity_poly.pdbx_seq_one_letter_code
_entity_poly.pdbx_strand_id
1 'polypeptide(L)'
;MPQIAACGGENCGGPCVRGLPAYADMHCDTLTVAASEGCGLKENGLQADLKRLAAAGCAVQCFAVFTRGDDPRAFYSYAEYFNAQVRAARDICAPVLRFSDFKRARAEGKVGCVLTAENMGFVSSAQDVRRMYACGVRMAALVGNEGNGLAFPNLIFKGNAPDFSAREARGLKERGRE
;
A
#
# COMPACT_ATOMS: atom_id res chain seq x y z
N MET A 1 -16.23 7.53 31.77
CA MET A 1 -15.18 7.26 30.77
C MET A 1 -14.70 5.84 30.98
N PRO A 2 -14.83 4.90 30.05
CA PRO A 2 -14.34 3.53 30.25
C PRO A 2 -12.81 3.54 30.18
N GLN A 3 -12.19 2.98 31.20
CA GLN A 3 -10.76 2.70 31.24
C GLN A 3 -10.46 1.60 30.22
N ILE A 4 -9.64 1.91 29.24
CA ILE A 4 -9.09 0.91 28.31
C ILE A 4 -8.03 0.14 29.09
N ALA A 5 -8.28 -1.16 29.31
CA ALA A 5 -7.34 -2.06 29.97
C ALA A 5 -6.04 -2.12 29.14
N ALA A 6 -4.92 -1.87 29.80
CA ALA A 6 -3.60 -2.05 29.21
C ALA A 6 -3.39 -3.53 28.88
N CYS A 7 -3.13 -3.85 27.61
CA CYS A 7 -2.61 -5.15 27.21
C CYS A 7 -1.22 -5.33 27.83
N GLY A 8 -1.14 -6.05 28.93
CA GLY A 8 0.11 -6.58 29.47
C GLY A 8 0.63 -7.68 28.55
N GLY A 9 1.64 -7.39 27.76
CA GLY A 9 2.35 -8.33 26.90
C GLY A 9 3.80 -7.91 26.83
N GLU A 10 4.66 -8.73 27.40
CA GLU A 10 6.11 -8.56 27.46
C GLU A 10 6.75 -8.53 26.08
N ASN A 11 7.75 -7.66 25.89
CA ASN A 11 8.71 -7.58 24.78
C ASN A 11 8.21 -7.23 23.38
N CYS A 12 7.84 -5.97 23.18
CA CYS A 12 7.96 -5.33 21.86
C CYS A 12 9.30 -4.56 21.82
N GLY A 13 10.38 -5.23 21.40
CA GLY A 13 11.71 -4.64 21.27
C GLY A 13 11.81 -3.73 20.05
N GLY A 14 11.39 -2.48 20.17
CA GLY A 14 11.57 -1.41 19.20
C GLY A 14 11.27 -0.06 19.86
N PRO A 15 11.74 1.09 19.34
CA PRO A 15 11.44 2.38 19.90
C PRO A 15 9.95 2.72 19.72
N CYS A 16 9.11 2.10 20.56
CA CYS A 16 7.75 2.59 20.78
C CYS A 16 7.87 3.98 21.39
N VAL A 17 7.23 4.98 20.79
CA VAL A 17 6.94 6.23 21.50
C VAL A 17 6.20 5.78 22.76
N ARG A 18 6.84 5.97 23.91
CA ARG A 18 6.35 5.43 25.17
C ARG A 18 4.90 5.83 25.38
N GLY A 19 3.98 4.86 25.40
CA GLY A 19 2.58 5.06 25.70
C GLY A 19 1.61 5.09 24.53
N LEU A 20 2.04 5.06 23.27
CA LEU A 20 1.14 4.96 22.13
C LEU A 20 1.06 3.51 21.61
N PRO A 21 -0.15 2.99 21.33
CA PRO A 21 -0.31 1.70 20.69
C PRO A 21 0.30 1.76 19.26
N ALA A 22 0.90 0.65 18.83
CA ALA A 22 1.34 0.50 17.45
C ALA A 22 0.14 0.56 16.50
N TYR A 23 0.30 1.20 15.35
CA TYR A 23 -0.74 1.31 14.34
C TYR A 23 -0.29 0.72 13.00
N ALA A 24 -1.25 0.41 12.15
CA ALA A 24 -1.05 0.06 10.75
C ALA A 24 -1.76 1.09 9.88
N ASP A 25 -1.06 1.58 8.87
CA ASP A 25 -1.65 2.44 7.85
C ASP A 25 -1.77 1.64 6.54
N MET A 26 -2.99 1.51 6.07
CA MET A 26 -3.33 0.62 4.95
C MET A 26 -3.19 1.27 3.59
N HIS A 27 -2.86 2.57 3.51
CA HIS A 27 -2.70 3.26 2.23
C HIS A 27 -1.89 4.55 2.35
N CYS A 28 -0.90 4.73 1.48
CA CYS A 28 -0.33 6.04 1.18
C CYS A 28 0.17 6.10 -0.25
N ASP A 29 0.06 7.28 -0.89
CA ASP A 29 0.48 7.56 -2.26
C ASP A 29 1.93 8.05 -2.36
N THR A 30 2.63 8.15 -1.23
CA THR A 30 4.00 8.69 -1.16
C THR A 30 4.95 8.00 -2.14
N LEU A 31 4.77 6.70 -2.39
CA LEU A 31 5.63 5.92 -3.29
C LEU A 31 5.71 6.51 -4.70
N THR A 32 4.58 6.79 -5.32
CA THR A 32 4.52 7.29 -6.69
C THR A 32 5.02 8.72 -6.80
N VAL A 33 4.71 9.54 -5.79
CA VAL A 33 5.20 10.92 -5.72
C VAL A 33 6.72 10.93 -5.51
N ALA A 34 7.24 10.16 -4.58
CA ALA A 34 8.68 10.07 -4.31
C ALA A 34 9.47 9.62 -5.54
N ALA A 35 8.97 8.63 -6.27
CA ALA A 35 9.59 8.15 -7.50
C ALA A 35 9.60 9.22 -8.60
N SER A 36 8.52 9.98 -8.76
CA SER A 36 8.45 11.05 -9.76
C SER A 36 9.27 12.28 -9.41
N GLU A 37 9.44 12.58 -8.13
CA GLU A 37 10.28 13.68 -7.66
C GLU A 37 11.75 13.30 -7.45
N GLY A 38 12.09 12.01 -7.60
CA GLY A 38 13.44 11.50 -7.41
C GLY A 38 13.94 11.53 -5.97
N CYS A 39 13.03 11.59 -4.98
CA CYS A 39 13.38 11.54 -3.56
C CYS A 39 13.18 10.15 -2.95
N GLY A 40 13.91 9.82 -1.87
CA GLY A 40 13.85 8.50 -1.23
C GLY A 40 12.65 8.30 -0.31
N LEU A 41 12.32 7.02 0.00
CA LEU A 41 11.29 6.71 1.00
C LEU A 41 11.82 6.77 2.44
N LYS A 42 13.14 6.72 2.65
CA LYS A 42 13.72 6.72 3.99
C LYS A 42 13.50 8.03 4.72
N GLU A 43 13.73 9.14 4.02
CA GLU A 43 13.58 10.51 4.51
C GLU A 43 13.24 11.42 3.33
N ASN A 44 12.17 12.19 3.44
CA ASN A 44 11.72 13.11 2.40
C ASN A 44 10.83 14.23 2.98
N GLY A 45 10.48 15.21 2.14
CA GLY A 45 9.57 16.30 2.49
C GLY A 45 8.09 16.02 2.21
N LEU A 46 7.72 14.79 1.81
CA LEU A 46 6.36 14.41 1.45
C LEU A 46 5.51 14.09 2.69
N GLN A 47 4.30 13.55 2.47
CA GLN A 47 3.35 13.26 3.55
C GLN A 47 3.85 12.17 4.50
N ALA A 48 4.56 11.15 3.99
CA ALA A 48 5.10 10.07 4.80
C ALA A 48 6.54 9.72 4.41
N ASP A 49 7.36 9.35 5.39
CA ASP A 49 8.64 8.71 5.21
C ASP A 49 8.92 7.71 6.32
N LEU A 50 9.85 6.79 6.06
CA LEU A 50 10.12 5.68 6.97
C LEU A 50 10.69 6.13 8.34
N LYS A 51 11.45 7.23 8.40
CA LYS A 51 11.95 7.77 9.67
C LYS A 51 10.81 8.30 10.55
N ARG A 52 9.91 9.09 9.97
CA ARG A 52 8.73 9.62 10.69
C ARG A 52 7.76 8.51 11.08
N LEU A 53 7.52 7.54 10.20
CA LEU A 53 6.68 6.38 10.48
C LEU A 53 7.25 5.56 11.66
N ALA A 54 8.56 5.27 11.64
CA ALA A 54 9.22 4.56 12.73
C ALA A 54 9.13 5.34 14.05
N ALA A 55 9.41 6.65 14.04
CA ALA A 55 9.30 7.51 15.20
C ALA A 55 7.89 7.60 15.77
N ALA A 56 6.86 7.52 14.92
CA ALA A 56 5.45 7.52 15.30
C ALA A 56 4.93 6.14 15.75
N GLY A 57 5.76 5.08 15.75
CA GLY A 57 5.35 3.74 16.17
C GLY A 57 4.53 2.98 15.13
N CYS A 58 4.65 3.32 13.85
CA CYS A 58 4.02 2.60 12.76
C CYS A 58 4.53 1.15 12.71
N ALA A 59 3.61 0.19 12.79
CA ALA A 59 3.92 -1.23 12.69
C ALA A 59 3.99 -1.71 11.24
N VAL A 60 3.06 -1.21 10.42
CA VAL A 60 2.93 -1.54 8.99
C VAL A 60 2.48 -0.32 8.23
N GLN A 61 3.16 -0.06 7.11
CA GLN A 61 2.75 0.91 6.11
C GLN A 61 2.51 0.22 4.78
N CYS A 62 1.33 0.41 4.21
CA CYS A 62 1.04 0.02 2.84
C CYS A 62 1.37 1.17 1.89
N PHE A 63 2.24 0.91 0.92
CA PHE A 63 2.63 1.87 -0.11
C PHE A 63 1.92 1.52 -1.41
N ALA A 64 1.08 2.42 -1.87
CA ALA A 64 0.29 2.21 -3.07
C ALA A 64 1.09 2.57 -4.33
N VAL A 65 1.02 1.71 -5.34
CA VAL A 65 1.33 2.08 -6.71
C VAL A 65 0.05 2.54 -7.36
N PHE A 66 -0.06 3.84 -7.57
CA PHE A 66 -1.11 4.44 -8.35
C PHE A 66 -0.61 4.67 -9.79
N THR A 67 -1.30 4.11 -10.77
CA THR A 67 -1.03 4.35 -12.19
C THR A 67 -2.29 4.89 -12.86
N ARG A 68 -2.12 5.96 -13.63
CA ARG A 68 -3.17 6.42 -14.55
C ARG A 68 -3.09 5.58 -15.82
N GLY A 69 -4.21 4.99 -16.23
CA GLY A 69 -4.29 4.17 -17.42
C GLY A 69 -3.76 2.75 -17.24
N ASP A 70 -3.57 2.06 -18.35
CA ASP A 70 -3.34 0.62 -18.42
C ASP A 70 -1.90 0.26 -18.84
N ASP A 71 -0.90 1.12 -18.56
CA ASP A 71 0.50 0.81 -18.90
C ASP A 71 1.17 0.00 -17.77
N PRO A 72 1.42 -1.30 -18.00
CA PRO A 72 2.09 -2.14 -17.01
C PRO A 72 3.53 -1.72 -16.73
N ARG A 73 4.22 -1.05 -17.66
CA ARG A 73 5.63 -0.64 -17.49
C ARG A 73 5.76 0.39 -16.36
N ALA A 74 4.84 1.34 -16.29
CA ALA A 74 4.81 2.33 -15.22
C ALA A 74 4.63 1.64 -13.85
N PHE A 75 3.70 0.69 -13.76
CA PHE A 75 3.48 -0.08 -12.54
C PHE A 75 4.75 -0.80 -12.07
N TYR A 76 5.39 -1.56 -12.96
CA TYR A 76 6.58 -2.34 -12.60
C TYR A 76 7.77 -1.45 -12.26
N SER A 77 7.93 -0.29 -12.88
CA SER A 77 8.95 0.70 -12.53
C SER A 77 8.79 1.18 -11.08
N TYR A 78 7.57 1.50 -10.66
CA TYR A 78 7.29 1.87 -9.26
C TYR A 78 7.51 0.72 -8.28
N ALA A 79 7.15 -0.51 -8.66
CA ALA A 79 7.40 -1.69 -7.83
C ALA A 79 8.91 -1.96 -7.66
N GLU A 80 9.71 -1.79 -8.70
CA GLU A 80 11.17 -1.88 -8.63
C GLU A 80 11.77 -0.78 -7.75
N TYR A 81 11.29 0.45 -7.90
CA TYR A 81 11.69 1.58 -7.06
C TYR A 81 11.38 1.29 -5.59
N PHE A 82 10.15 0.86 -5.25
CA PHE A 82 9.79 0.46 -3.88
C PHE A 82 10.76 -0.57 -3.32
N ASN A 83 11.01 -1.65 -4.05
CA ASN A 83 11.90 -2.72 -3.62
C ASN A 83 13.34 -2.23 -3.39
N ALA A 84 13.83 -1.30 -4.21
CA ALA A 84 15.14 -0.67 -4.04
C ALA A 84 15.18 0.20 -2.78
N GLN A 85 14.15 1.03 -2.55
CA GLN A 85 14.06 1.92 -1.39
C GLN A 85 13.97 1.15 -0.06
N VAL A 86 13.14 0.09 0.00
CA VAL A 86 13.02 -0.76 1.18
C VAL A 86 14.34 -1.47 1.48
N ARG A 87 15.04 -1.96 0.45
CA ARG A 87 16.39 -2.54 0.63
C ARG A 87 17.41 -1.53 1.16
N ALA A 88 17.38 -0.30 0.65
CA ALA A 88 18.27 0.76 1.09
C ALA A 88 18.03 1.20 2.55
N ALA A 89 16.77 1.10 3.01
CA ALA A 89 16.35 1.48 4.36
C ALA A 89 16.18 0.28 5.32
N ARG A 90 16.86 -0.85 5.06
CA ARG A 90 16.74 -2.10 5.84
C ARG A 90 17.10 -1.99 7.32
N ASP A 91 17.73 -0.90 7.72
CA ASP A 91 18.02 -0.56 9.12
C ASP A 91 16.76 -0.19 9.90
N ILE A 92 15.75 0.42 9.27
CA ILE A 92 14.52 0.90 9.91
C ILE A 92 13.23 0.27 9.38
N CYS A 93 13.28 -0.46 8.28
CA CYS A 93 12.11 -1.13 7.71
C CYS A 93 12.42 -2.53 7.17
N ALA A 94 11.38 -3.29 6.90
CA ALA A 94 11.48 -4.60 6.25
C ALA A 94 10.28 -4.84 5.33
N PRO A 95 10.46 -5.55 4.19
CA PRO A 95 9.34 -5.93 3.34
C PRO A 95 8.47 -6.98 4.05
N VAL A 96 7.15 -6.86 3.92
CA VAL A 96 6.17 -7.81 4.46
C VAL A 96 5.46 -8.49 3.30
N LEU A 97 5.82 -9.74 3.06
CA LEU A 97 5.23 -10.59 2.02
C LEU A 97 4.29 -11.66 2.60
N ARG A 98 4.41 -11.94 3.90
CA ARG A 98 3.60 -12.88 4.66
C ARG A 98 3.58 -12.48 6.13
N PHE A 99 2.67 -13.06 6.89
CA PHE A 99 2.51 -12.73 8.32
C PHE A 99 3.77 -12.99 9.16
N SER A 100 4.58 -13.98 8.81
CA SER A 100 5.86 -14.23 9.49
C SER A 100 6.85 -13.07 9.33
N ASP A 101 6.84 -12.39 8.17
CA ASP A 101 7.69 -11.22 7.93
C ASP A 101 7.26 -10.04 8.81
N PHE A 102 5.95 -9.84 8.96
CA PHE A 102 5.41 -8.84 9.88
C PHE A 102 5.89 -9.11 11.33
N LYS A 103 5.74 -10.36 11.82
CA LYS A 103 6.21 -10.72 13.17
C LYS A 103 7.69 -10.43 13.35
N ARG A 104 8.51 -10.79 12.36
CA ARG A 104 9.95 -10.52 12.38
C ARG A 104 10.26 -9.02 12.39
N ALA A 105 9.65 -8.24 11.51
CA ALA A 105 9.81 -6.79 11.46
C ALA A 105 9.47 -6.13 12.82
N ARG A 106 8.37 -6.57 13.44
CA ARG A 106 7.97 -6.10 14.77
C ARG A 106 8.99 -6.46 15.86
N ALA A 107 9.50 -7.68 15.87
CA ALA A 107 10.51 -8.12 16.81
C ALA A 107 11.84 -7.34 16.67
N GLU A 108 12.16 -6.91 15.44
CA GLU A 108 13.34 -6.09 15.14
C GLU A 108 13.11 -4.58 15.33
N GLY A 109 11.91 -4.16 15.75
CA GLY A 109 11.56 -2.73 15.89
C GLY A 109 11.48 -1.96 14.59
N LYS A 110 11.21 -2.64 13.48
CA LYS A 110 11.15 -2.06 12.13
C LYS A 110 9.73 -1.83 11.68
N VAL A 111 9.57 -0.85 10.77
CA VAL A 111 8.33 -0.65 10.03
C VAL A 111 8.18 -1.75 8.99
N GLY A 112 7.07 -2.49 9.01
CA GLY A 112 6.73 -3.43 7.95
C GLY A 112 6.23 -2.67 6.72
N CYS A 113 6.82 -2.91 5.55
CA CYS A 113 6.44 -2.27 4.30
C CYS A 113 5.71 -3.27 3.40
N VAL A 114 4.48 -2.94 3.01
CA VAL A 114 3.67 -3.72 2.08
C VAL A 114 3.51 -2.95 0.78
N LEU A 115 3.83 -3.59 -0.34
CA LEU A 115 3.54 -3.05 -1.67
C LEU A 115 2.09 -3.36 -2.03
N THR A 116 1.36 -2.34 -2.44
CA THR A 116 -0.03 -2.47 -2.88
C THR A 116 -0.22 -1.88 -4.28
N ALA A 117 -1.25 -2.32 -4.98
CA ALA A 117 -1.64 -1.78 -6.28
C ALA A 117 -2.99 -1.08 -6.15
N GLU A 118 -3.07 0.15 -6.63
CA GLU A 118 -4.30 0.87 -6.83
C GLU A 118 -4.60 0.95 -8.32
N ASN A 119 -5.77 0.47 -8.74
CA ASN A 119 -6.16 0.30 -10.13
C ASN A 119 -5.35 -0.78 -10.88
N MET A 120 -5.96 -1.93 -11.06
CA MET A 120 -5.40 -3.07 -11.81
C MET A 120 -5.78 -3.05 -13.31
N GLY A 121 -6.06 -1.88 -13.90
CA GLY A 121 -6.55 -1.76 -15.29
C GLY A 121 -5.68 -2.44 -16.34
N PHE A 122 -4.37 -2.49 -16.10
CA PHE A 122 -3.40 -3.15 -16.99
C PHE A 122 -3.42 -4.70 -16.93
N VAL A 123 -4.10 -5.28 -15.94
CA VAL A 123 -4.19 -6.74 -15.78
C VAL A 123 -5.15 -7.30 -16.83
N SER A 124 -4.63 -8.19 -17.66
CA SER A 124 -5.37 -8.83 -18.74
C SER A 124 -5.48 -10.35 -18.59
N SER A 125 -4.69 -10.93 -17.69
CA SER A 125 -4.60 -12.37 -17.50
C SER A 125 -4.18 -12.76 -16.09
N ALA A 126 -4.42 -14.02 -15.70
CA ALA A 126 -3.90 -14.57 -14.46
C ALA A 126 -2.35 -14.51 -14.39
N GLN A 127 -1.67 -14.49 -15.55
CA GLN A 127 -0.22 -14.35 -15.58
C GLN A 127 0.24 -12.97 -15.07
N ASP A 128 -0.52 -11.91 -15.34
CA ASP A 128 -0.21 -10.56 -14.85
C ASP A 128 -0.35 -10.52 -13.32
N VAL A 129 -1.37 -11.17 -12.76
CA VAL A 129 -1.52 -11.31 -11.31
C VAL A 129 -0.33 -12.04 -10.68
N ARG A 130 0.13 -13.14 -11.31
CA ARG A 130 1.33 -13.85 -10.83
C ARG A 130 2.58 -13.00 -10.88
N ARG A 131 2.75 -12.16 -11.92
CA ARG A 131 3.86 -11.21 -12.04
C ARG A 131 3.81 -10.15 -10.94
N MET A 132 2.62 -9.58 -10.68
CA MET A 132 2.42 -8.63 -9.57
C MET A 132 2.79 -9.26 -8.23
N TYR A 133 2.30 -10.49 -7.98
CA TYR A 133 2.64 -11.22 -6.76
C TYR A 133 4.15 -11.47 -6.64
N ALA A 134 4.81 -11.83 -7.75
CA ALA A 134 6.25 -12.08 -7.79
C ALA A 134 7.09 -10.83 -7.49
N CYS A 135 6.64 -9.63 -7.92
CA CYS A 135 7.34 -8.38 -7.60
C CYS A 135 7.03 -7.82 -6.20
N GLY A 136 6.18 -8.51 -5.42
CA GLY A 136 5.98 -8.21 -4.00
C GLY A 136 4.61 -7.64 -3.63
N VAL A 137 3.70 -7.44 -4.58
CA VAL A 137 2.33 -6.96 -4.29
C VAL A 137 1.59 -7.97 -3.41
N ARG A 138 0.90 -7.49 -2.37
CA ARG A 138 0.11 -8.34 -1.46
C ARG A 138 -1.32 -7.85 -1.25
N MET A 139 -1.64 -6.66 -1.74
CA MET A 139 -2.97 -6.12 -1.72
C MET A 139 -3.20 -5.32 -3.00
N ALA A 140 -4.40 -5.37 -3.55
CA ALA A 140 -4.73 -4.64 -4.76
C ALA A 140 -6.20 -4.23 -4.78
N ALA A 141 -6.46 -3.01 -5.28
CA ALA A 141 -7.79 -2.56 -5.65
C ALA A 141 -7.99 -2.81 -7.15
N LEU A 142 -9.05 -3.51 -7.51
CA LEU A 142 -9.35 -3.85 -8.90
C LEU A 142 -9.56 -2.61 -9.77
N VAL A 143 -10.13 -1.57 -9.19
CA VAL A 143 -10.53 -0.34 -9.87
C VAL A 143 -10.30 0.85 -8.95
N GLY A 144 -9.93 2.00 -9.54
CA GLY A 144 -9.91 3.29 -8.85
C GLY A 144 -11.23 4.05 -9.04
N ASN A 145 -11.13 5.36 -9.29
CA ASN A 145 -12.29 6.23 -9.51
C ASN A 145 -12.94 6.07 -10.90
N GLU A 146 -12.22 5.49 -11.84
CA GLU A 146 -12.68 5.24 -13.19
C GLU A 146 -12.77 3.75 -13.48
N GLY A 147 -13.78 3.34 -14.25
CA GLY A 147 -13.92 1.94 -14.67
C GLY A 147 -12.77 1.51 -15.56
N ASN A 148 -12.37 0.25 -15.41
CA ASN A 148 -11.34 -0.38 -16.25
C ASN A 148 -11.84 -1.71 -16.84
N GLY A 149 -10.93 -2.52 -17.39
CA GLY A 149 -11.28 -3.84 -17.96
C GLY A 149 -11.80 -4.85 -16.97
N LEU A 150 -11.56 -4.68 -15.66
CA LEU A 150 -11.89 -5.66 -14.62
C LEU A 150 -13.18 -5.32 -13.87
N ALA A 151 -13.41 -4.05 -13.57
CA ALA A 151 -14.52 -3.65 -12.71
C ALA A 151 -15.05 -2.25 -13.04
N PHE A 152 -16.21 -1.95 -12.48
CA PHE A 152 -16.78 -0.62 -12.43
C PHE A 152 -16.50 0.02 -11.07
N PRO A 153 -16.26 1.34 -10.98
CA PRO A 153 -16.10 2.03 -9.72
C PRO A 153 -17.36 2.00 -8.89
N ASN A 154 -17.22 2.18 -7.59
CA ASN A 154 -18.37 2.26 -6.69
C ASN A 154 -19.24 3.51 -6.96
N LEU A 155 -18.60 4.61 -7.34
CA LEU A 155 -19.25 5.86 -7.72
C LEU A 155 -18.89 6.21 -9.15
N ILE A 156 -19.88 6.63 -9.92
CA ILE A 156 -19.70 7.23 -11.24
C ILE A 156 -19.86 8.74 -11.06
N PHE A 157 -18.93 9.51 -11.64
CA PHE A 157 -18.99 10.97 -11.58
C PHE A 157 -19.48 11.53 -12.91
N LYS A 158 -20.38 12.52 -12.84
CA LYS A 158 -20.71 13.44 -13.93
C LYS A 158 -20.12 14.81 -13.60
N GLY A 159 -19.05 15.18 -14.27
CA GLY A 159 -18.25 16.35 -13.88
C GLY A 159 -17.64 16.13 -12.49
N ASN A 160 -17.86 17.07 -11.57
CA ASN A 160 -17.30 17.03 -10.21
C ASN A 160 -18.26 16.45 -9.14
N ALA A 161 -19.45 15.95 -9.55
CA ALA A 161 -20.43 15.41 -8.61
C ALA A 161 -20.66 13.91 -8.84
N PRO A 162 -20.85 13.12 -7.76
CA PRO A 162 -21.20 11.71 -7.89
C PRO A 162 -22.59 11.55 -8.53
N ASP A 163 -22.68 10.69 -9.56
CA ASP A 163 -23.92 10.34 -10.21
C ASP A 163 -24.56 9.11 -9.56
N PHE A 164 -25.49 9.33 -8.64
CA PHE A 164 -26.24 8.27 -7.99
C PHE A 164 -27.37 7.70 -8.85
N SER A 165 -27.69 8.32 -9.99
CA SER A 165 -28.73 7.86 -10.91
C SER A 165 -28.27 6.76 -11.86
N ALA A 166 -26.96 6.64 -12.06
CA ALA A 166 -26.37 5.61 -12.91
C ALA A 166 -26.61 4.23 -12.29
N ARG A 167 -27.67 3.57 -12.73
CA ARG A 167 -28.00 2.18 -12.37
C ARG A 167 -27.13 1.16 -13.09
N GLU A 168 -26.26 1.61 -13.98
CA GLU A 168 -25.50 0.75 -14.85
C GLU A 168 -24.32 0.11 -14.13
N ALA A 169 -24.27 -1.20 -14.31
CA ALA A 169 -23.15 -2.11 -14.13
C ALA A 169 -22.21 -1.76 -12.96
N ARG A 170 -22.59 -2.16 -11.76
CA ARG A 170 -21.70 -2.17 -10.59
C ARG A 170 -21.04 -3.53 -10.44
N GLY A 171 -19.81 -3.55 -9.94
CA GLY A 171 -19.10 -4.77 -9.61
C GLY A 171 -18.16 -5.25 -10.71
N LEU A 172 -17.89 -6.56 -10.71
CA LEU A 172 -16.91 -7.18 -11.59
C LEU A 172 -17.44 -7.31 -13.02
N LYS A 173 -16.61 -6.94 -13.99
CA LYS A 173 -16.77 -7.30 -15.40
C LYS A 173 -16.32 -8.76 -15.60
N GLU A 174 -16.60 -9.33 -16.78
CA GLU A 174 -16.24 -10.71 -17.10
C GLU A 174 -14.78 -11.02 -16.79
N ARG A 175 -13.85 -10.22 -17.30
CA ARG A 175 -12.42 -10.35 -17.04
C ARG A 175 -12.04 -10.28 -15.55
N GLY A 176 -12.77 -9.54 -14.74
CA GLY A 176 -12.52 -9.44 -13.30
C GLY A 176 -13.07 -10.61 -12.49
N ARG A 177 -13.80 -11.55 -13.13
CA ARG A 177 -14.34 -12.76 -12.50
C ARG A 177 -13.46 -13.99 -12.73
N GLU A 178 -12.59 -13.96 -13.74
CA GLU A 178 -11.59 -15.00 -14.02
C GLU A 178 -10.38 -14.90 -13.05
#